data_3692ce51b626c8808263376ab0a2ee3a
#
_entry.id   3692ce51b626c8808263376ab0a2ee3a
#
_cell.length_a   1.000
_cell.length_b   1.000
_cell.length_c   1.000
_cell.angle_alpha   90.00
_cell.angle_beta   90.00
_cell.angle_gamma   90.00
#
_symmetry.space_group_name_H-M   'P 1'
#
loop_
_entity.id
_entity.type
_entity.pdbx_description
1 polymer ?
#
loop_
_entity_poly.entity_id
_entity_poly.type
_entity_poly.pdbx_seq_one_letter_code
_entity_poly.pdbx_strand_id
1 'polypeptide(L)'
;MLFRSGINDSPRLGRPDGRSFTHFEEFQSEINQLLDEAQQMCPVLFVGMVPVDETKMPFLDCFYFNHIDQFRCKEVTKSACESRQIPYLDIFDLWMTRGETWRRSRIGPDGLHPNVQGYRSLWEDVVNWHPIAQLHSQR
;
A
#
# COMPACT_ATOMS: atom_id res chain seq x y z
N MET A 1 11.28 6.35 10.74
CA MET A 1 11.08 6.51 9.28
C MET A 1 9.72 5.95 8.90
N LEU A 2 8.97 6.63 8.06
CA LEU A 2 7.67 6.20 7.55
C LEU A 2 7.82 5.77 6.11
N PHE A 3 7.47 4.51 5.80
CA PHE A 3 7.47 3.98 4.44
C PHE A 3 6.06 3.76 3.92
N ARG A 4 5.90 3.99 2.63
CA ARG A 4 4.75 3.57 1.84
C ARG A 4 5.26 3.05 0.51
N SER A 5 5.13 1.75 0.27
CA SER A 5 5.69 1.08 -0.91
C SER A 5 4.86 -0.13 -1.34
N GLY A 6 5.18 -0.71 -2.49
CA GLY A 6 4.67 -1.98 -3.00
C GLY A 6 3.60 -1.85 -4.08
N ILE A 7 2.95 -0.69 -4.25
CA ILE A 7 1.90 -0.56 -5.28
C ILE A 7 2.47 -0.64 -6.69
N ASN A 8 3.65 -0.05 -6.92
CA ASN A 8 4.28 0.01 -8.25
C ASN A 8 4.77 -1.35 -8.74
N ASP A 9 4.91 -2.32 -7.87
CA ASP A 9 5.38 -3.68 -8.18
C ASP A 9 4.23 -4.63 -8.50
N SER A 10 2.99 -4.23 -8.21
CA SER A 10 1.82 -5.10 -8.31
C SER A 10 1.15 -5.17 -9.68
N PRO A 11 1.38 -4.27 -10.69
CA PRO A 11 0.60 -4.29 -11.90
C PRO A 11 0.99 -5.43 -12.85
N ARG A 12 0.05 -5.75 -13.74
CA ARG A 12 0.27 -6.60 -14.90
C ARG A 12 0.44 -5.75 -16.15
N LEU A 13 1.22 -6.25 -17.11
CA LEU A 13 1.59 -5.52 -18.31
C LEU A 13 0.70 -5.85 -19.50
N GLY A 14 0.22 -4.82 -20.19
CA GLY A 14 -0.40 -4.87 -21.50
C GLY A 14 -1.83 -5.38 -21.52
N ARG A 15 -2.23 -6.23 -20.57
CA ARG A 15 -3.57 -6.80 -20.44
C ARG A 15 -3.83 -7.29 -19.00
N PRO A 16 -5.10 -7.47 -18.59
CA PRO A 16 -5.45 -7.86 -17.21
C PRO A 16 -4.81 -9.19 -16.75
N ASP A 17 -4.61 -10.11 -17.67
CA ASP A 17 -3.96 -11.42 -17.43
C ASP A 17 -2.51 -11.46 -17.93
N GLY A 18 -1.91 -10.30 -18.17
CA GLY A 18 -0.51 -10.17 -18.59
C GLY A 18 0.49 -10.59 -17.52
N ARG A 19 1.77 -10.62 -17.90
CA ARG A 19 2.84 -10.90 -16.94
C ARG A 19 2.90 -9.81 -15.86
N SER A 20 3.31 -10.18 -14.66
CA SER A 20 3.57 -9.22 -13.59
C SER A 20 4.73 -8.28 -13.96
N PHE A 21 4.64 -7.02 -13.58
CA PHE A 21 5.70 -6.03 -13.78
C PHE A 21 6.98 -6.45 -13.03
N THR A 22 6.84 -6.78 -11.74
CA THR A 22 7.90 -7.36 -10.92
C THR A 22 7.58 -8.82 -10.62
N HIS A 23 8.57 -9.72 -10.73
CA HIS A 23 8.38 -11.10 -10.29
C HIS A 23 8.14 -11.15 -8.78
N PHE A 24 7.23 -12.01 -8.35
CA PHE A 24 6.80 -12.05 -6.96
C PHE A 24 7.94 -12.39 -5.98
N GLU A 25 8.81 -13.32 -6.34
CA GLU A 25 9.99 -13.68 -5.54
C GLU A 25 11.00 -12.53 -5.46
N GLU A 26 11.17 -11.78 -6.55
CA GLU A 26 12.02 -10.59 -6.59
C GLU A 26 11.46 -9.51 -5.67
N PHE A 27 10.17 -9.21 -5.77
CA PHE A 27 9.48 -8.28 -4.86
C PHE A 27 9.67 -8.67 -3.39
N GLN A 28 9.49 -9.96 -3.07
CA GLN A 28 9.67 -10.47 -1.72
C GLN A 28 11.11 -10.27 -1.22
N SER A 29 12.10 -10.53 -2.06
CA SER A 29 13.51 -10.31 -1.73
C SER A 29 13.81 -8.83 -1.49
N GLU A 30 13.34 -7.96 -2.36
CA GLU A 30 13.57 -6.51 -2.29
C GLU A 30 12.92 -5.88 -1.06
N ILE A 31 11.69 -6.27 -0.72
CA ILE A 31 11.02 -5.72 0.48
C ILE A 31 11.74 -6.16 1.77
N ASN A 32 12.21 -7.40 1.84
CA ASN A 32 12.99 -7.86 2.98
C ASN A 32 14.30 -7.09 3.13
N GLN A 33 15.03 -6.90 2.03
CA GLN A 33 16.27 -6.11 2.03
C GLN A 33 16.01 -4.67 2.46
N LEU A 34 15.00 -4.02 1.88
CA LEU A 34 14.63 -2.64 2.22
C LEU A 34 14.36 -2.48 3.72
N LEU A 35 13.59 -3.39 4.31
CA LEU A 35 13.24 -3.31 5.73
C LEU A 35 14.45 -3.55 6.62
N ASP A 36 15.33 -4.48 6.27
CA ASP A 36 16.56 -4.73 7.02
C ASP A 36 17.48 -3.51 7.02
N GLU A 37 17.69 -2.90 5.84
CA GLU A 37 18.50 -1.69 5.70
C GLU A 37 17.88 -0.50 6.46
N ALA A 38 16.55 -0.31 6.35
CA ALA A 38 15.86 0.77 7.02
C ALA A 38 15.96 0.67 8.56
N GLN A 39 15.82 -0.53 9.12
CA GLN A 39 15.93 -0.74 10.57
C GLN A 39 17.34 -0.48 11.12
N GLN A 40 18.37 -0.66 10.30
CA GLN A 40 19.75 -0.30 10.69
C GLN A 40 19.94 1.22 10.82
N MET A 41 19.13 2.00 10.11
CA MET A 41 19.25 3.47 10.11
C MET A 41 18.43 4.13 11.22
N CYS A 42 17.21 3.67 11.45
CA CYS A 42 16.29 4.27 12.44
C CYS A 42 15.06 3.37 12.69
N PRO A 43 14.26 3.65 13.74
CA PRO A 43 12.96 3.01 13.93
C PRO A 43 12.05 3.23 12.71
N VAL A 44 11.33 2.16 12.31
CA VAL A 44 10.52 2.12 11.09
C VAL A 44 9.04 1.94 11.43
N LEU A 45 8.18 2.68 10.76
CA LEU A 45 6.74 2.47 10.67
C LEU A 45 6.39 2.28 9.20
N PHE A 46 5.49 1.35 8.88
CA PHE A 46 5.08 1.08 7.51
C PHE A 46 3.58 1.36 7.31
N VAL A 47 3.25 2.23 6.36
CA VAL A 47 1.88 2.48 5.93
C VAL A 47 1.64 1.72 4.63
N GLY A 48 0.67 0.81 4.65
CA GLY A 48 0.31 0.01 3.49
C GLY A 48 -0.33 0.81 2.35
N MET A 49 -0.44 0.18 1.19
CA MET A 49 -1.00 0.79 -0.01
C MET A 49 -2.51 0.96 0.07
N VAL A 50 -3.04 1.97 -0.62
CA VAL A 50 -4.48 2.12 -0.84
C VAL A 50 -4.95 1.18 -1.97
N PRO A 51 -6.19 0.63 -1.89
CA PRO A 51 -6.76 -0.13 -3.01
C PRO A 51 -7.00 0.75 -4.24
N VAL A 52 -6.71 0.22 -5.42
CA VAL A 52 -7.01 0.90 -6.71
C VAL A 52 -8.50 0.83 -7.07
N ASP A 53 -8.91 1.65 -8.03
CA ASP A 53 -10.19 1.50 -8.73
C ASP A 53 -9.95 0.69 -10.02
N GLU A 54 -10.23 -0.61 -9.96
CA GLU A 54 -10.02 -1.53 -11.09
C GLU A 54 -10.82 -1.15 -12.34
N THR A 55 -11.93 -0.42 -12.17
CA THR A 55 -12.78 -0.02 -13.29
C THR A 55 -12.15 1.04 -14.20
N LYS A 56 -11.08 1.67 -13.74
CA LYS A 56 -10.34 2.72 -14.46
C LYS A 56 -9.02 2.23 -15.06
N MET A 57 -8.77 0.91 -15.01
CA MET A 57 -7.59 0.33 -15.65
C MET A 57 -7.76 0.21 -17.17
N PRO A 58 -6.68 0.31 -17.98
CA PRO A 58 -5.28 0.41 -17.57
C PRO A 58 -4.83 1.82 -17.13
N PHE A 59 -3.85 1.86 -16.25
CA PHE A 59 -3.10 3.08 -15.95
C PHE A 59 -1.98 3.26 -16.99
N LEU A 60 -1.81 4.47 -17.51
CA LEU A 60 -0.84 4.79 -18.57
C LEU A 60 -0.92 3.83 -19.79
N ASP A 61 -2.11 3.43 -20.17
CA ASP A 61 -2.43 2.57 -21.31
C ASP A 61 -1.80 1.16 -21.29
N CYS A 62 -1.08 0.79 -20.25
CA CYS A 62 -0.36 -0.49 -20.20
C CYS A 62 -0.32 -1.20 -18.84
N PHE A 63 -0.59 -0.50 -17.73
CA PHE A 63 -0.51 -1.09 -16.40
C PHE A 63 -1.89 -1.47 -15.87
N TYR A 64 -2.08 -2.75 -15.61
CA TYR A 64 -3.31 -3.28 -15.02
C TYR A 64 -3.10 -3.62 -13.55
N PHE A 65 -3.51 -2.72 -12.67
CA PHE A 65 -3.56 -2.97 -11.23
C PHE A 65 -4.86 -3.68 -10.88
N ASN A 66 -4.79 -4.61 -9.95
CA ASN A 66 -5.97 -5.32 -9.44
C ASN A 66 -5.83 -5.63 -7.94
N HIS A 67 -6.95 -5.87 -7.28
CA HIS A 67 -6.99 -6.10 -5.84
C HIS A 67 -6.31 -7.42 -5.44
N ILE A 68 -6.34 -8.44 -6.29
CA ILE A 68 -5.74 -9.74 -5.99
C ILE A 68 -4.22 -9.61 -5.89
N ASP A 69 -3.59 -8.99 -6.88
CA ASP A 69 -2.14 -8.79 -6.89
C ASP A 69 -1.70 -7.79 -5.81
N GLN A 70 -2.51 -6.73 -5.57
CA GLN A 70 -2.26 -5.80 -4.46
C GLN A 70 -2.32 -6.53 -3.11
N PHE A 71 -3.30 -7.39 -2.90
CA PHE A 71 -3.44 -8.18 -1.69
C PHE A 71 -2.23 -9.09 -1.47
N ARG A 72 -1.76 -9.77 -2.51
CA ARG A 72 -0.57 -10.63 -2.42
C ARG A 72 0.68 -9.85 -2.03
N CYS A 73 0.94 -8.72 -2.67
CA CYS A 73 2.05 -7.85 -2.33
C CYS A 73 1.92 -7.29 -0.90
N LYS A 74 0.71 -6.89 -0.50
CA LYS A 74 0.41 -6.41 0.85
C LYS A 74 0.71 -7.47 1.91
N GLU A 75 0.27 -8.72 1.71
CA GLU A 75 0.50 -9.80 2.66
C GLU A 75 1.99 -10.10 2.84
N VAL A 76 2.76 -10.12 1.76
CA VAL A 76 4.22 -10.29 1.84
C VAL A 76 4.87 -9.16 2.62
N THR A 77 4.50 -7.92 2.34
CA THR A 77 5.03 -6.74 3.04
C THR A 77 4.67 -6.74 4.52
N LYS A 78 3.41 -7.03 4.82
CA LYS A 78 2.90 -7.13 6.20
C LYS A 78 3.63 -8.21 6.99
N SER A 79 3.78 -9.41 6.43
CA SER A 79 4.52 -10.51 7.07
C SER A 79 5.98 -10.15 7.30
N ALA A 80 6.62 -9.49 6.34
CA ALA A 80 8.00 -9.03 6.48
C ALA A 80 8.17 -7.98 7.59
N CYS A 81 7.18 -7.08 7.74
CA CYS A 81 7.14 -6.11 8.83
C CYS A 81 6.92 -6.80 10.18
N GLU A 82 5.95 -7.71 10.28
CA GLU A 82 5.62 -8.44 11.51
C GLU A 82 6.80 -9.25 12.02
N SER A 83 7.53 -9.95 11.15
CA SER A 83 8.72 -10.73 11.53
C SER A 83 9.86 -9.87 12.08
N ARG A 84 9.85 -8.56 11.81
CA ARG A 84 10.83 -7.58 12.27
C ARG A 84 10.30 -6.68 13.39
N GLN A 85 9.09 -6.93 13.87
CA GLN A 85 8.40 -6.08 14.85
C GLN A 85 8.24 -4.62 14.36
N ILE A 86 8.12 -4.43 13.05
CA ILE A 86 7.80 -3.14 12.43
C ILE A 86 6.27 -2.98 12.45
N PRO A 87 5.73 -1.92 13.08
CA PRO A 87 4.30 -1.64 13.01
C PRO A 87 3.86 -1.40 11.56
N TYR A 88 2.79 -2.09 11.15
CA TYR A 88 2.21 -2.03 9.80
C TYR A 88 0.78 -1.53 9.88
N LEU A 89 0.47 -0.41 9.20
CA LEU A 89 -0.91 0.08 9.04
C LEU A 89 -1.51 -0.49 7.76
N ASP A 90 -2.45 -1.43 7.91
CA ASP A 90 -3.09 -2.13 6.80
C ASP A 90 -4.20 -1.29 6.17
N ILE A 91 -3.80 -0.27 5.40
CA ILE A 91 -4.74 0.62 4.69
C ILE A 91 -5.55 -0.14 3.67
N PHE A 92 -4.97 -1.13 2.98
CA PHE A 92 -5.69 -1.91 1.97
C PHE A 92 -6.93 -2.58 2.59
N ASP A 93 -6.75 -3.38 3.64
CA ASP A 93 -7.86 -4.07 4.29
C ASP A 93 -8.85 -3.09 4.92
N LEU A 94 -8.34 -2.05 5.59
CA LEU A 94 -9.18 -1.03 6.20
C LEU A 94 -10.10 -0.35 5.17
N TRP A 95 -9.56 0.03 4.01
CA TRP A 95 -10.35 0.69 2.97
C TRP A 95 -11.26 -0.28 2.22
N MET A 96 -10.86 -1.55 2.09
CA MET A 96 -11.75 -2.60 1.55
C MET A 96 -13.00 -2.78 2.42
N THR A 97 -12.87 -2.74 3.74
CA THR A 97 -14.03 -2.85 4.66
C THR A 97 -15.00 -1.67 4.60
N ARG A 98 -14.54 -0.49 4.15
CA ARG A 98 -15.40 0.71 4.00
C ARG A 98 -16.32 0.64 2.77
N GLY A 99 -16.12 -0.33 1.89
CA GLY A 99 -16.98 -0.59 0.75
C GLY A 99 -16.56 0.14 -0.54
N GLU A 100 -17.07 -0.36 -1.66
CA GLU A 100 -16.66 0.07 -3.00
C GLU A 100 -17.02 1.53 -3.30
N THR A 101 -18.24 1.94 -2.98
CA THR A 101 -18.71 3.32 -3.21
C THR A 101 -17.84 4.33 -2.45
N TRP A 102 -17.52 4.02 -1.20
CA TRP A 102 -16.65 4.87 -0.38
C TRP A 102 -15.25 4.97 -1.01
N ARG A 103 -14.65 3.85 -1.39
CA ARG A 103 -13.30 3.83 -2.01
C ARG A 103 -13.24 4.62 -3.31
N ARG A 104 -14.20 4.40 -4.22
CA ARG A 104 -14.26 5.11 -5.50
C ARG A 104 -14.33 6.62 -5.33
N SER A 105 -15.01 7.11 -4.29
CA SER A 105 -15.07 8.55 -3.99
C SER A 105 -13.75 9.13 -3.49
N ARG A 106 -12.77 8.30 -3.12
CA ARG A 106 -11.44 8.68 -2.60
C ARG A 106 -10.30 8.48 -3.59
N ILE A 107 -10.55 7.80 -4.70
CA ILE A 107 -9.54 7.57 -5.75
C ILE A 107 -9.78 8.56 -6.88
N GLY A 108 -8.67 9.08 -7.42
CA GLY A 108 -8.69 10.05 -8.50
C GLY A 108 -9.07 9.45 -9.86
N PRO A 109 -9.10 10.29 -10.93
CA PRO A 109 -9.52 9.87 -12.27
C PRO A 109 -8.64 8.79 -12.88
N ASP A 110 -7.39 8.68 -12.47
CA ASP A 110 -6.44 7.66 -12.95
C ASP A 110 -6.67 6.26 -12.36
N GLY A 111 -7.55 6.14 -11.37
CA GLY A 111 -7.84 4.89 -10.69
C GLY A 111 -6.75 4.41 -9.72
N LEU A 112 -5.65 5.15 -9.59
CA LEU A 112 -4.47 4.76 -8.81
C LEU A 112 -4.22 5.66 -7.62
N HIS A 113 -4.14 6.96 -7.84
CA HIS A 113 -3.83 7.94 -6.81
C HIS A 113 -5.06 8.40 -6.05
N PRO A 114 -4.99 8.55 -4.73
CA PRO A 114 -6.06 9.20 -3.97
C PRO A 114 -6.31 10.63 -4.46
N ASN A 115 -7.57 11.04 -4.47
CA ASN A 115 -7.94 12.44 -4.63
C ASN A 115 -7.75 13.21 -3.31
N VAL A 116 -8.16 14.48 -3.26
CA VAL A 116 -8.01 15.32 -2.05
C VAL A 116 -8.73 14.68 -0.84
N GLN A 117 -9.93 14.16 -1.02
CA GLN A 117 -10.67 13.47 0.04
C GLN A 117 -9.99 12.17 0.46
N GLY A 118 -9.43 11.44 -0.50
CA GLY A 118 -8.65 10.23 -0.25
C GLY A 118 -7.41 10.51 0.59
N TYR A 119 -6.66 11.55 0.26
CA TYR A 119 -5.49 11.95 1.08
C TYR A 119 -5.89 12.40 2.48
N ARG A 120 -7.01 13.10 2.65
CA ARG A 120 -7.54 13.44 3.98
C ARG A 120 -7.88 12.19 4.78
N SER A 121 -8.60 11.25 4.17
CA SER A 121 -8.94 9.97 4.83
C SER A 121 -7.70 9.18 5.21
N LEU A 122 -6.71 9.11 4.31
CA LEU A 122 -5.44 8.46 4.59
C LEU A 122 -4.69 9.14 5.75
N TRP A 123 -4.66 10.46 5.77
CA TRP A 123 -4.08 11.22 6.86
C TRP A 123 -4.76 10.94 8.20
N GLU A 124 -6.10 10.94 8.22
CA GLU A 124 -6.90 10.61 9.42
C GLU A 124 -6.58 9.19 9.92
N ASP A 125 -6.48 8.21 9.02
CA ASP A 125 -6.10 6.84 9.37
C ASP A 125 -4.70 6.79 9.99
N VAL A 126 -3.74 7.52 9.44
CA VAL A 126 -2.35 7.57 9.93
C VAL A 126 -2.26 8.24 11.30
N VAL A 127 -2.89 9.40 11.49
CA VAL A 127 -2.77 10.15 12.78
C VAL A 127 -3.50 9.45 13.91
N ASN A 128 -4.56 8.69 13.61
CA ASN A 128 -5.29 7.90 14.58
C ASN A 128 -4.68 6.51 14.83
N TRP A 129 -3.71 6.12 14.03
CA TRP A 129 -2.99 4.86 14.22
C TRP A 129 -2.13 4.92 15.49
N HIS A 130 -2.29 3.90 16.35
CA HIS A 130 -1.74 3.88 17.70
C HIS A 130 -0.26 4.30 17.82
N PRO A 131 0.70 3.81 16.99
CA PRO A 131 2.09 4.24 17.08
C PRO A 131 2.30 5.75 16.83
N ILE A 132 1.48 6.37 15.98
CA ILE A 132 1.53 7.81 15.71
C ILE A 132 0.79 8.60 16.79
N ALA A 133 -0.39 8.15 17.20
CA ALA A 133 -1.19 8.82 18.23
C ALA A 133 -0.43 8.95 19.55
N GLN A 134 0.36 7.94 19.92
CA GLN A 134 1.21 7.98 21.12
C GLN A 134 2.28 9.08 21.08
N LEU A 135 2.84 9.38 19.89
CA LEU A 135 3.83 10.46 19.76
C LEU A 135 3.25 11.84 20.04
N HIS A 136 1.96 12.03 19.77
CA HIS A 136 1.26 13.29 20.04
C HIS A 136 0.86 13.45 21.51
N SER A 137 0.62 12.37 22.22
CA SER A 137 0.23 12.41 23.64
C SER A 137 1.40 12.62 24.61
N GLN A 138 2.66 12.50 24.12
CA GLN A 138 3.87 12.73 24.92
C GLN A 138 4.41 14.16 24.80
N ARG A 139 3.73 15.04 24.08
CA ARG A 139 4.05 16.48 23.95
C ARG A 139 3.05 17.31 24.74
#